data_e5091222d95a15b2601d5a9d00484552
#
_entry.id   e5091222d95a15b2601d5a9d00484552
#
_cell.length_a   1.000
_cell.length_b   1.000
_cell.length_c   1.000
_cell.angle_alpha   90.00
_cell.angle_beta   90.00
_cell.angle_gamma   90.00
#
_symmetry.space_group_name_H-M   'P 1'
#
loop_
_entity.id
_entity.type
_entity.pdbx_description
1 polymer ?
#
loop_
_entity_poly.entity_id
_entity_poly.type
_entity_poly.pdbx_seq_one_letter_code
_entity_poly.pdbx_strand_id
1 'polypeptide(L)'
;MTQLIFDIGSNATKASWVNAQGVIVKNWRVSTKLGKHLLSDGSMDLEIVQKNISAVLEIIQEVSGQVHSRISHHCIGTEALRKAANQDLILQMFASAGLELDILTPDEEAKYERLGIMHSKAVAMLPKQSFLLIDSGGSSTECSIILSDGTVPYAHSFSFGQHKILDMLQNDTEDVLSEMMTALENVTTSYSLAYIIAAGSSVITYAMETLHIQNPGDVEGKRIMPNVPVEQPASQAGQLLVNRLTNAIHLPVYVSTYGIRHGWIFSKNTQGK
;
A
#
# COMPACT_ATOMS: atom_id res chain seq x y z
N MET A 1 0.95 18.86 -17.13
CA MET A 1 2.33 18.38 -16.90
C MET A 1 2.25 16.90 -16.58
N THR A 2 3.07 16.07 -17.18
CA THR A 2 3.14 14.63 -16.90
C THR A 2 3.89 14.38 -15.60
N GLN A 3 3.42 13.45 -14.78
CA GLN A 3 4.04 13.11 -13.49
C GLN A 3 4.31 11.61 -13.40
N LEU A 4 5.43 11.25 -12.77
CA LEU A 4 5.75 9.90 -12.36
C LEU A 4 5.87 9.87 -10.84
N ILE A 5 5.10 8.99 -10.19
CA ILE A 5 5.13 8.80 -8.74
C ILE A 5 5.64 7.39 -8.46
N PHE A 6 6.74 7.32 -7.71
CA PHE A 6 7.36 6.06 -7.30
C PHE A 6 7.12 5.84 -5.81
N ASP A 7 6.58 4.68 -5.46
CA ASP A 7 6.43 4.16 -4.10
C ASP A 7 7.49 3.07 -3.92
N ILE A 8 8.51 3.37 -3.11
CA ILE A 8 9.66 2.50 -2.84
C ILE A 8 9.39 1.76 -1.53
N GLY A 9 8.68 0.65 -1.67
CA GLY A 9 8.24 -0.17 -0.54
C GLY A 9 9.17 -1.35 -0.24
N SER A 10 8.91 -2.04 0.86
CA SER A 10 9.68 -3.18 1.35
C SER A 10 9.75 -4.36 0.37
N ASN A 11 8.68 -4.59 -0.40
CA ASN A 11 8.56 -5.72 -1.34
C ASN A 11 8.88 -5.35 -2.79
N ALA A 12 8.47 -4.16 -3.19
CA ALA A 12 8.53 -3.72 -4.57
C ALA A 12 8.55 -2.21 -4.67
N THR A 13 9.16 -1.70 -5.70
CA THR A 13 8.94 -0.34 -6.17
C THR A 13 7.78 -0.36 -7.15
N LYS A 14 6.77 0.45 -6.84
CA LYS A 14 5.61 0.65 -7.70
C LYS A 14 5.69 2.04 -8.30
N ALA A 15 5.33 2.19 -9.57
CA ALA A 15 5.28 3.49 -10.24
C ALA A 15 3.91 3.73 -10.86
N SER A 16 3.49 5.00 -10.90
CA SER A 16 2.31 5.46 -11.62
C SER A 16 2.67 6.60 -12.55
N TRP A 17 2.34 6.47 -13.83
CA TRP A 17 2.36 7.57 -14.78
C TRP A 17 1.02 8.28 -14.78
N VAL A 18 1.04 9.56 -14.45
CA VAL A 18 -0.14 10.43 -14.36
C VAL A 18 -0.06 11.48 -15.47
N ASN A 19 -1.11 11.61 -16.28
CA ASN A 19 -1.20 12.62 -17.30
C ASN A 19 -1.52 14.02 -16.74
N ALA A 20 -1.56 15.02 -17.61
CA ALA A 20 -1.84 16.40 -17.21
C ALA A 20 -3.23 16.62 -16.60
N GLN A 21 -4.16 15.70 -16.81
CA GLN A 21 -5.51 15.69 -16.25
C GLN A 21 -5.60 14.99 -14.89
N GLY A 22 -4.48 14.48 -14.35
CA GLY A 22 -4.45 13.75 -13.08
C GLY A 22 -4.90 12.28 -13.19
N VAL A 23 -5.02 11.75 -14.41
CA VAL A 23 -5.43 10.37 -14.67
C VAL A 23 -4.21 9.46 -14.75
N ILE A 24 -4.25 8.32 -14.05
CA ILE A 24 -3.22 7.29 -14.16
C ILE A 24 -3.33 6.61 -15.52
N VAL A 25 -2.27 6.72 -16.33
CA VAL A 25 -2.17 6.15 -17.68
C VAL A 25 -1.59 4.74 -17.63
N LYS A 26 -0.55 4.53 -16.79
CA LYS A 26 0.15 3.25 -16.68
C LYS A 26 0.70 3.05 -15.26
N ASN A 27 0.75 1.82 -14.85
CA ASN A 27 1.40 1.40 -13.60
C ASN A 27 2.51 0.39 -13.90
N TRP A 28 3.57 0.44 -13.09
CA TRP A 28 4.64 -0.57 -13.04
C TRP A 28 4.77 -1.12 -11.64
N ARG A 29 5.29 -2.34 -11.54
CA ARG A 29 5.69 -2.98 -10.30
C ARG A 29 7.00 -3.73 -10.54
N VAL A 30 8.06 -3.30 -9.87
CA VAL A 30 9.39 -3.94 -9.90
C VAL A 30 9.64 -4.58 -8.55
N SER A 31 9.88 -5.89 -8.50
CA SER A 31 10.19 -6.60 -7.26
C SER A 31 11.60 -6.26 -6.81
N THR A 32 11.74 -5.51 -5.74
CA THR A 32 13.03 -5.06 -5.18
C THR A 32 13.38 -5.77 -3.89
N LYS A 33 12.38 -6.22 -3.13
CA LYS A 33 12.51 -6.93 -1.84
C LYS A 33 13.41 -6.21 -0.83
N LEU A 34 13.44 -4.88 -0.83
CA LEU A 34 14.28 -4.05 0.05
C LEU A 34 14.22 -4.48 1.50
N GLY A 35 13.05 -4.80 2.03
CA GLY A 35 12.89 -5.24 3.41
C GLY A 35 13.66 -6.51 3.80
N LYS A 36 14.11 -7.32 2.81
CA LYS A 36 14.95 -8.50 3.03
C LYS A 36 16.46 -8.22 2.96
N HIS A 37 16.84 -6.99 2.64
CA HIS A 37 18.23 -6.58 2.44
C HIS A 37 18.71 -5.57 3.50
N LEU A 38 18.03 -5.53 4.65
CA LEU A 38 18.59 -4.94 5.87
C LEU A 38 19.65 -5.88 6.42
N LEU A 39 20.87 -5.34 6.60
CA LEU A 39 22.02 -6.06 7.14
C LEU A 39 21.91 -6.17 8.67
N SER A 40 22.79 -6.96 9.28
CA SER A 40 22.79 -7.19 10.73
C SER A 40 23.07 -5.94 11.58
N ASP A 41 23.72 -4.95 11.01
CA ASP A 41 23.96 -3.62 11.62
C ASP A 41 22.79 -2.62 11.40
N GLY A 42 21.73 -3.06 10.77
CA GLY A 42 20.56 -2.22 10.42
C GLY A 42 20.74 -1.38 9.16
N SER A 43 21.88 -1.44 8.48
CA SER A 43 22.06 -0.73 7.22
C SER A 43 21.36 -1.45 6.07
N MET A 44 20.96 -0.70 5.05
CA MET A 44 20.45 -1.24 3.79
C MET A 44 21.62 -1.56 2.86
N ASP A 45 21.55 -2.72 2.20
CA ASP A 45 22.51 -3.08 1.15
C ASP A 45 22.45 -2.09 -0.01
N LEU A 46 23.58 -1.40 -0.25
CA LEU A 46 23.66 -0.33 -1.25
C LEU A 46 23.61 -0.86 -2.70
N GLU A 47 23.97 -2.11 -2.95
CA GLU A 47 23.82 -2.69 -4.28
C GLU A 47 22.34 -2.83 -4.65
N ILE A 48 21.50 -3.19 -3.69
CA ILE A 48 20.05 -3.26 -3.87
C ILE A 48 19.44 -1.88 -4.04
N VAL A 49 19.92 -0.88 -3.30
CA VAL A 49 19.53 0.52 -3.49
C VAL A 49 19.88 0.98 -4.91
N GLN A 50 21.10 0.68 -5.39
CA GLN A 50 21.51 1.03 -6.74
C GLN A 50 20.67 0.36 -7.83
N LYS A 51 20.32 -0.92 -7.66
CA LYS A 51 19.39 -1.64 -8.56
C LYS A 51 18.00 -0.99 -8.58
N ASN A 52 17.54 -0.51 -7.43
CA ASN A 52 16.27 0.19 -7.34
C ASN A 52 16.29 1.53 -8.09
N ILE A 53 17.36 2.33 -7.90
CA ILE A 53 17.58 3.58 -8.62
C ILE A 53 17.60 3.33 -10.14
N SER A 54 18.30 2.29 -10.60
CA SER A 54 18.34 1.92 -12.01
C SER A 54 16.95 1.63 -12.57
N ALA A 55 16.13 0.85 -11.84
CA ALA A 55 14.75 0.55 -12.25
C ALA A 55 13.87 1.82 -12.32
N VAL A 56 14.06 2.77 -11.40
CA VAL A 56 13.36 4.07 -11.44
C VAL A 56 13.75 4.85 -12.70
N LEU A 57 15.05 4.93 -13.00
CA LEU A 57 15.57 5.65 -14.18
C LEU A 57 15.11 5.01 -15.50
N GLU A 58 15.04 3.68 -15.57
CA GLU A 58 14.52 2.96 -16.75
C GLU A 58 13.05 3.34 -17.02
N ILE A 59 12.21 3.41 -16.00
CA ILE A 59 10.81 3.83 -16.14
C ILE A 59 10.72 5.29 -16.58
N ILE A 60 11.55 6.19 -16.02
CA ILE A 60 11.61 7.59 -16.43
C ILE A 60 12.00 7.70 -17.90
N GLN A 61 12.99 6.94 -18.32
CA GLN A 61 13.46 6.92 -19.70
C GLN A 61 12.37 6.38 -20.66
N GLU A 62 11.68 5.30 -20.28
CA GLU A 62 10.58 4.74 -21.07
C GLU A 62 9.49 5.79 -21.32
N VAL A 63 9.07 6.52 -20.27
CA VAL A 63 8.01 7.53 -20.38
C VAL A 63 8.51 8.74 -21.14
N SER A 64 9.78 9.16 -20.95
CA SER A 64 10.37 10.28 -21.67
C SER A 64 10.42 10.05 -23.19
N GLY A 65 10.56 8.81 -23.62
CA GLY A 65 10.48 8.46 -25.04
C GLY A 65 9.05 8.52 -25.63
N GLN A 66 8.03 8.59 -24.81
CA GLN A 66 6.62 8.59 -25.23
C GLN A 66 5.95 9.96 -25.13
N VAL A 67 6.52 10.91 -24.39
CA VAL A 67 5.93 12.24 -24.17
C VAL A 67 6.88 13.35 -24.57
N HIS A 68 6.34 14.37 -25.23
CA HIS A 68 7.10 15.58 -25.62
C HIS A 68 7.05 16.70 -24.56
N SER A 69 6.37 16.46 -23.42
CA SER A 69 6.24 17.42 -22.34
C SER A 69 7.24 17.14 -21.22
N ARG A 70 7.55 18.17 -20.41
CA ARG A 70 8.35 17.99 -19.19
C ARG A 70 7.68 16.99 -18.26
N ILE A 71 8.47 16.03 -17.75
CA ILE A 71 8.06 15.06 -16.74
C ILE A 71 8.59 15.54 -15.40
N SER A 72 7.71 15.62 -14.39
CA SER A 72 8.14 15.66 -13.00
C SER A 72 8.09 14.24 -12.42
N HIS A 73 9.03 13.93 -11.56
CA HIS A 73 9.08 12.64 -10.87
C HIS A 73 9.24 12.86 -9.36
N HIS A 74 8.63 11.99 -8.57
CA HIS A 74 8.70 12.00 -7.12
C HIS A 74 8.89 10.58 -6.63
N CYS A 75 9.90 10.35 -5.78
CA CYS A 75 10.14 9.07 -5.13
C CYS A 75 9.70 9.17 -3.67
N ILE A 76 8.90 8.23 -3.23
CA ILE A 76 8.37 8.12 -1.87
C ILE A 76 8.98 6.85 -1.27
N GLY A 77 9.75 7.00 -0.19
CA GLY A 77 10.29 5.89 0.59
C GLY A 77 9.42 5.60 1.80
N THR A 78 9.20 4.33 2.08
CA THR A 78 8.37 3.87 3.19
C THR A 78 9.20 3.08 4.23
N GLU A 79 8.59 2.23 5.01
CA GLU A 79 9.16 1.59 6.20
C GLU A 79 10.58 1.01 6.01
N ALA A 80 10.87 0.30 4.90
CA ALA A 80 12.18 -0.32 4.69
C ALA A 80 13.31 0.71 4.65
N LEU A 81 13.10 1.82 3.94
CA LEU A 81 14.07 2.92 3.88
C LEU A 81 14.10 3.73 5.17
N ARG A 82 12.97 3.89 5.84
CA ARG A 82 12.88 4.58 7.12
C ARG A 82 13.65 3.85 8.24
N LYS A 83 13.69 2.52 8.20
CA LYS A 83 14.42 1.69 9.18
C LYS A 83 15.92 1.56 8.89
N ALA A 84 16.39 1.95 7.72
CA ALA A 84 17.78 1.81 7.34
C ALA A 84 18.69 2.74 8.16
N ALA A 85 19.71 2.19 8.82
CA ALA A 85 20.68 2.96 9.62
C ALA A 85 21.54 3.91 8.74
N ASN A 86 21.67 3.61 7.44
CA ASN A 86 22.45 4.40 6.48
C ASN A 86 21.56 5.29 5.57
N GLN A 87 20.46 5.83 6.10
CA GLN A 87 19.50 6.67 5.39
C GLN A 87 20.14 7.83 4.61
N ASP A 88 21.07 8.56 5.25
CA ASP A 88 21.74 9.71 4.63
C ASP A 88 22.48 9.32 3.34
N LEU A 89 23.12 8.16 3.35
CA LEU A 89 23.83 7.65 2.16
C LEU A 89 22.84 7.26 1.05
N ILE A 90 21.71 6.68 1.41
CA ILE A 90 20.63 6.36 0.45
C ILE A 90 20.09 7.65 -0.19
N LEU A 91 19.80 8.67 0.60
CA LEU A 91 19.35 9.97 0.10
C LEU A 91 20.38 10.61 -0.85
N GLN A 92 21.67 10.52 -0.52
CA GLN A 92 22.76 10.99 -1.38
C GLN A 92 22.83 10.22 -2.70
N MET A 93 22.63 8.90 -2.70
CA MET A 93 22.60 8.08 -3.92
C MET A 93 21.45 8.48 -4.85
N PHE A 94 20.24 8.68 -4.32
CA PHE A 94 19.10 9.17 -5.09
C PHE A 94 19.37 10.58 -5.64
N ALA A 95 19.84 11.49 -4.82
CA ALA A 95 20.17 12.85 -5.24
C ALA A 95 21.25 12.87 -6.32
N SER A 96 22.27 12.01 -6.23
CA SER A 96 23.34 11.88 -7.24
C SER A 96 22.81 11.34 -8.57
N ALA A 97 21.71 10.60 -8.56
CA ALA A 97 20.99 10.14 -9.74
C ALA A 97 19.97 11.17 -10.28
N GLY A 98 19.89 12.37 -9.69
CA GLY A 98 18.92 13.41 -10.06
C GLY A 98 17.50 13.09 -9.59
N LEU A 99 17.33 12.24 -8.58
CA LEU A 99 16.05 11.84 -8.00
C LEU A 99 15.88 12.48 -6.62
N GLU A 100 14.70 13.05 -6.38
CA GLU A 100 14.29 13.49 -5.05
C GLU A 100 13.55 12.35 -4.35
N LEU A 101 14.02 11.95 -3.17
CA LEU A 101 13.43 10.89 -2.35
C LEU A 101 12.92 11.47 -1.04
N ASP A 102 11.60 11.39 -0.84
CA ASP A 102 10.93 11.72 0.42
C ASP A 102 10.70 10.43 1.23
N ILE A 103 11.40 10.27 2.36
CA ILE A 103 11.15 9.15 3.27
C ILE A 103 10.07 9.57 4.26
N LEU A 104 8.88 8.98 4.11
CA LEU A 104 7.72 9.35 4.89
C LEU A 104 7.79 8.82 6.32
N THR A 105 7.28 9.61 7.26
CA THR A 105 6.93 9.14 8.60
C THR A 105 5.75 8.15 8.54
N PRO A 106 5.53 7.31 9.56
CA PRO A 106 4.37 6.41 9.61
C PRO A 106 3.04 7.14 9.47
N ASP A 107 2.93 8.33 10.09
CA ASP A 107 1.70 9.13 10.03
C ASP A 107 1.43 9.70 8.63
N GLU A 108 2.49 10.13 7.93
CA GLU A 108 2.38 10.60 6.55
C GLU A 108 2.03 9.44 5.60
N GLU A 109 2.66 8.28 5.78
CA GLU A 109 2.36 7.06 5.02
C GLU A 109 0.88 6.71 5.17
N ALA A 110 0.39 6.53 6.41
CA ALA A 110 -1.00 6.25 6.71
C ALA A 110 -1.98 7.33 6.20
N LYS A 111 -1.58 8.60 6.24
CA LYS A 111 -2.37 9.72 5.70
C LYS A 111 -2.53 9.61 4.18
N TYR A 112 -1.44 9.37 3.44
CA TYR A 112 -1.52 9.25 1.98
C TYR A 112 -2.25 7.99 1.54
N GLU A 113 -2.05 6.85 2.21
CA GLU A 113 -2.80 5.62 1.95
C GLU A 113 -4.30 5.84 2.13
N ARG A 114 -4.68 6.36 3.28
CA ARG A 114 -6.08 6.71 3.57
C ARG A 114 -6.66 7.67 2.55
N LEU A 115 -5.94 8.74 2.21
CA LEU A 115 -6.38 9.71 1.22
C LEU A 115 -6.58 9.06 -0.16
N GLY A 116 -5.69 8.18 -0.56
CA GLY A 116 -5.80 7.41 -1.80
C GLY A 116 -7.06 6.55 -1.82
N ILE A 117 -7.26 5.75 -0.78
CA ILE A 117 -8.41 4.84 -0.70
C ILE A 117 -9.73 5.60 -0.59
N MET A 118 -9.78 6.70 0.15
CA MET A 118 -10.97 7.56 0.24
C MET A 118 -11.45 8.12 -1.11
N HIS A 119 -10.53 8.26 -2.07
CA HIS A 119 -10.85 8.70 -3.45
C HIS A 119 -10.94 7.52 -4.44
N SER A 120 -10.98 6.30 -3.95
CA SER A 120 -11.07 5.11 -4.79
C SER A 120 -12.46 4.91 -5.37
N LYS A 121 -12.52 4.14 -6.46
CA LYS A 121 -13.80 3.70 -7.01
C LYS A 121 -14.56 2.81 -6.02
N ALA A 122 -13.85 2.01 -5.21
CA ALA A 122 -14.46 1.18 -4.17
C ALA A 122 -15.32 2.03 -3.22
N VAL A 123 -14.76 3.12 -2.69
CA VAL A 123 -15.51 4.05 -1.80
C VAL A 123 -16.65 4.74 -2.56
N ALA A 124 -16.41 5.17 -3.80
CA ALA A 124 -17.42 5.88 -4.59
C ALA A 124 -18.64 5.01 -4.98
N MET A 125 -18.46 3.69 -5.09
CA MET A 125 -19.52 2.73 -5.47
C MET A 125 -20.36 2.24 -4.28
N LEU A 126 -19.86 2.40 -3.06
CA LEU A 126 -20.53 1.95 -1.84
C LEU A 126 -21.41 3.04 -1.23
N PRO A 127 -22.43 2.68 -0.44
CA PRO A 127 -23.25 3.65 0.28
C PRO A 127 -22.37 4.56 1.17
N LYS A 128 -22.72 5.84 1.27
CA LYS A 128 -22.03 6.78 2.14
C LYS A 128 -22.34 6.49 3.61
N GLN A 129 -21.65 5.53 4.16
CA GLN A 129 -21.75 5.04 5.54
C GLN A 129 -20.37 4.98 6.18
N SER A 130 -20.32 4.85 7.50
CA SER A 130 -19.07 4.64 8.23
C SER A 130 -18.50 3.26 7.91
N PHE A 131 -17.18 3.15 7.80
CA PHE A 131 -16.51 1.91 7.45
C PHE A 131 -15.14 1.78 8.11
N LEU A 132 -14.65 0.54 8.17
CA LEU A 132 -13.27 0.24 8.56
C LEU A 132 -12.40 0.16 7.29
N LEU A 133 -11.28 0.86 7.32
CA LEU A 133 -10.25 0.81 6.29
C LEU A 133 -9.06 0.04 6.82
N ILE A 134 -8.57 -0.93 6.04
CA ILE A 134 -7.37 -1.72 6.32
C ILE A 134 -6.47 -1.65 5.08
N ASP A 135 -5.22 -1.21 5.23
CA ASP A 135 -4.18 -1.34 4.20
C ASP A 135 -3.06 -2.24 4.74
N SER A 136 -2.91 -3.43 4.16
CA SER A 136 -1.88 -4.39 4.57
C SER A 136 -0.73 -4.38 3.57
N GLY A 137 0.33 -3.67 3.93
CA GLY A 137 1.58 -3.58 3.19
C GLY A 137 2.48 -4.82 3.34
N GLY A 138 3.75 -4.65 3.00
CA GLY A 138 4.77 -5.71 3.17
C GLY A 138 5.14 -5.93 4.63
N SER A 139 5.31 -4.86 5.39
CA SER A 139 5.87 -4.85 6.75
C SER A 139 4.97 -4.22 7.80
N SER A 140 4.00 -3.41 7.40
CA SER A 140 3.02 -2.77 8.28
C SER A 140 1.59 -3.02 7.81
N THR A 141 0.62 -2.79 8.70
CA THR A 141 -0.82 -2.81 8.41
C THR A 141 -1.47 -1.61 9.09
N GLU A 142 -2.03 -0.72 8.28
CA GLU A 142 -2.72 0.50 8.70
C GLU A 142 -4.22 0.23 8.84
N CYS A 143 -4.79 0.67 9.97
CA CYS A 143 -6.23 0.57 10.24
C CYS A 143 -6.80 1.94 10.54
N SER A 144 -7.95 2.27 9.96
CA SER A 144 -8.65 3.53 10.26
C SER A 144 -10.17 3.33 10.24
N ILE A 145 -10.88 3.94 11.18
CA ILE A 145 -12.35 4.07 11.12
C ILE A 145 -12.65 5.40 10.43
N ILE A 146 -13.46 5.32 9.38
CA ILE A 146 -13.91 6.48 8.61
C ILE A 146 -15.42 6.64 8.83
N LEU A 147 -15.83 7.74 9.43
CA LEU A 147 -17.24 8.04 9.61
C LEU A 147 -17.88 8.57 8.31
N SER A 148 -19.20 8.51 8.23
CA SER A 148 -19.96 8.95 7.05
C SER A 148 -19.77 10.42 6.69
N ASP A 149 -19.34 11.26 7.62
CA ASP A 149 -18.98 12.67 7.42
C ASP A 149 -17.50 12.87 7.01
N GLY A 150 -16.71 11.78 6.94
CA GLY A 150 -15.29 11.80 6.64
C GLY A 150 -14.37 11.96 7.84
N THR A 151 -14.90 12.09 9.05
CA THR A 151 -14.11 12.12 10.29
C THR A 151 -13.39 10.80 10.52
N VAL A 152 -12.18 10.85 11.09
CA VAL A 152 -11.32 9.70 11.38
C VAL A 152 -11.08 9.61 12.89
N PRO A 153 -11.98 8.99 13.66
CA PRO A 153 -11.85 8.92 15.12
C PRO A 153 -10.81 7.90 15.59
N TYR A 154 -10.42 6.97 14.73
CA TYR A 154 -9.41 5.96 15.03
C TYR A 154 -8.49 5.77 13.83
N ALA A 155 -7.19 5.79 14.08
CA ALA A 155 -6.16 5.40 13.13
C ALA A 155 -5.00 4.77 13.90
N HIS A 156 -4.50 3.62 13.43
CA HIS A 156 -3.38 2.91 14.04
C HIS A 156 -2.59 2.16 12.97
N SER A 157 -1.26 2.08 13.15
CA SER A 157 -0.36 1.28 12.33
C SER A 157 0.22 0.15 13.17
N PHE A 158 0.02 -1.08 12.71
CA PHE A 158 0.58 -2.27 13.32
C PHE A 158 1.89 -2.65 12.63
N SER A 159 2.92 -3.02 13.41
CA SER A 159 4.26 -3.37 12.91
C SER A 159 4.31 -4.80 12.34
N PHE A 160 3.32 -5.21 11.56
CA PHE A 160 3.30 -6.43 10.77
C PHE A 160 2.58 -6.18 9.44
N GLY A 161 2.95 -6.94 8.43
CA GLY A 161 2.33 -6.97 7.12
C GLY A 161 2.46 -8.35 6.51
N GLN A 162 2.34 -8.44 5.20
CA GLN A 162 2.39 -9.70 4.45
C GLN A 162 3.57 -10.61 4.85
N HIS A 163 4.77 -10.05 5.12
CA HIS A 163 5.94 -10.86 5.45
C HIS A 163 5.79 -11.63 6.75
N LYS A 164 5.36 -10.94 7.83
CA LYS A 164 5.14 -11.58 9.14
C LYS A 164 3.97 -12.55 9.12
N ILE A 165 2.90 -12.24 8.36
CA ILE A 165 1.77 -13.15 8.18
C ILE A 165 2.22 -14.44 7.47
N LEU A 166 3.06 -14.33 6.44
CA LEU A 166 3.61 -15.51 5.75
C LEU A 166 4.57 -16.30 6.62
N ASP A 167 5.41 -15.64 7.41
CA ASP A 167 6.31 -16.28 8.35
C ASP A 167 5.53 -17.07 9.41
N MET A 168 4.48 -16.48 9.97
CA MET A 168 3.57 -17.16 10.89
C MET A 168 2.92 -18.41 10.27
N LEU A 169 2.46 -18.33 9.03
CA LEU A 169 1.84 -19.46 8.33
C LEU A 169 2.83 -20.60 8.02
N GLN A 170 4.10 -20.28 7.79
CA GLN A 170 5.13 -21.25 7.40
C GLN A 170 5.87 -21.88 8.58
N ASN A 171 6.03 -21.14 9.66
CA ASN A 171 6.91 -21.49 10.78
C ASN A 171 6.18 -21.67 12.12
N ASP A 172 4.83 -21.60 12.10
CA ASP A 172 3.97 -21.71 13.31
C ASP A 172 4.44 -20.77 14.44
N THR A 173 4.79 -19.54 14.06
CA THR A 173 5.23 -18.51 15.02
C THR A 173 4.05 -17.83 15.70
N GLU A 174 4.31 -16.86 16.59
CA GLU A 174 3.29 -16.09 17.32
C GLU A 174 2.23 -15.50 16.38
N ASP A 175 0.96 -15.52 16.81
CA ASP A 175 -0.17 -14.94 16.05
C ASP A 175 -0.09 -13.41 16.00
N VAL A 176 0.55 -12.90 14.94
CA VAL A 176 0.77 -11.47 14.71
C VAL A 176 -0.52 -10.67 14.48
N LEU A 177 -1.64 -11.36 14.19
CA LEU A 177 -2.93 -10.72 13.94
C LEU A 177 -3.75 -10.54 15.23
N SER A 178 -3.42 -11.23 16.31
CA SER A 178 -4.23 -11.26 17.56
C SER A 178 -4.37 -9.88 18.20
N GLU A 179 -3.28 -9.11 18.27
CA GLU A 179 -3.28 -7.75 18.81
C GLU A 179 -4.21 -6.83 18.00
N MET A 180 -4.09 -6.87 16.67
CA MET A 180 -4.93 -6.08 15.78
C MET A 180 -6.40 -6.46 15.92
N MET A 181 -6.72 -7.75 15.92
CA MET A 181 -8.12 -8.20 16.07
C MET A 181 -8.72 -7.73 17.38
N THR A 182 -8.01 -7.88 18.50
CA THR A 182 -8.46 -7.40 19.82
C THR A 182 -8.67 -5.88 19.82
N ALA A 183 -7.74 -5.11 19.25
CA ALA A 183 -7.88 -3.66 19.16
C ALA A 183 -9.09 -3.25 18.30
N LEU A 184 -9.30 -3.92 17.16
CA LEU A 184 -10.41 -3.63 16.26
C LEU A 184 -11.77 -4.05 16.87
N GLU A 185 -11.88 -5.20 17.52
CA GLU A 185 -13.09 -5.60 18.25
C GLU A 185 -13.50 -4.56 19.29
N ASN A 186 -12.53 -4.07 20.08
CA ASN A 186 -12.80 -3.07 21.10
C ASN A 186 -13.27 -1.73 20.53
N VAL A 187 -12.62 -1.26 19.47
CA VAL A 187 -12.93 0.07 18.92
C VAL A 187 -14.17 0.06 18.03
N THR A 188 -14.40 -1.01 17.26
CA THR A 188 -15.54 -1.08 16.31
C THR A 188 -16.89 -1.15 17.00
N THR A 189 -16.96 -1.67 18.24
CA THR A 189 -18.20 -1.67 19.05
C THR A 189 -18.76 -0.28 19.33
N SER A 190 -17.90 0.75 19.29
CA SER A 190 -18.28 2.14 19.54
C SER A 190 -18.86 2.85 18.29
N TYR A 191 -18.82 2.21 17.12
CA TYR A 191 -19.22 2.81 15.85
C TYR A 191 -20.12 1.87 15.04
N SER A 192 -21.17 2.44 14.42
CA SER A 192 -22.02 1.70 13.50
C SER A 192 -21.35 1.66 12.12
N LEU A 193 -20.56 0.61 11.87
CA LEU A 193 -19.85 0.40 10.62
C LEU A 193 -20.68 -0.48 9.67
N ALA A 194 -20.62 -0.22 8.36
CA ALA A 194 -21.39 -0.93 7.35
C ALA A 194 -20.57 -1.97 6.57
N TYR A 195 -19.28 -1.72 6.40
CA TYR A 195 -18.39 -2.57 5.61
C TYR A 195 -16.92 -2.32 5.96
N ILE A 196 -16.06 -3.19 5.44
CA ILE A 196 -14.61 -3.05 5.49
C ILE A 196 -14.11 -2.78 4.07
N ILE A 197 -13.20 -1.82 3.90
CA ILE A 197 -12.41 -1.68 2.69
C ILE A 197 -11.01 -2.16 3.01
N ALA A 198 -10.56 -3.19 2.29
CA ALA A 198 -9.25 -3.77 2.45
C ALA A 198 -8.39 -3.52 1.21
N ALA A 199 -7.17 -3.05 1.43
CA ALA A 199 -6.16 -2.77 0.43
C ALA A 199 -4.85 -3.52 0.73
N GLY A 200 -3.87 -3.35 -0.14
CA GLY A 200 -2.57 -3.97 -0.03
C GLY A 200 -2.38 -5.18 -0.95
N SER A 201 -1.13 -5.53 -1.21
CA SER A 201 -0.80 -6.51 -2.26
C SER A 201 -1.32 -7.91 -1.98
N SER A 202 -1.33 -8.37 -0.73
CA SER A 202 -1.84 -9.69 -0.35
C SER A 202 -3.35 -9.80 -0.54
N VAL A 203 -4.09 -8.78 -0.13
CA VAL A 203 -5.55 -8.70 -0.31
C VAL A 203 -5.92 -8.67 -1.79
N ILE A 204 -5.23 -7.87 -2.59
CA ILE A 204 -5.43 -7.79 -4.05
C ILE A 204 -5.16 -9.15 -4.70
N THR A 205 -4.05 -9.82 -4.33
CA THR A 205 -3.70 -11.13 -4.90
C THR A 205 -4.73 -12.19 -4.51
N TYR A 206 -5.20 -12.18 -3.26
CA TYR A 206 -6.30 -13.04 -2.81
C TYR A 206 -7.58 -12.81 -3.61
N ALA A 207 -7.96 -11.55 -3.82
CA ALA A 207 -9.12 -11.21 -4.62
C ALA A 207 -8.99 -11.64 -6.08
N MET A 208 -7.82 -11.46 -6.69
CA MET A 208 -7.55 -11.90 -8.07
C MET A 208 -7.71 -13.41 -8.23
N GLU A 209 -7.15 -14.19 -7.30
CA GLU A 209 -7.19 -15.65 -7.35
C GLU A 209 -8.62 -16.16 -7.13
N THR A 210 -9.31 -15.66 -6.10
CA THR A 210 -10.66 -16.13 -5.74
C THR A 210 -11.76 -15.69 -6.71
N LEU A 211 -11.56 -14.57 -7.40
CA LEU A 211 -12.50 -14.06 -8.40
C LEU A 211 -12.11 -14.41 -9.85
N HIS A 212 -11.00 -15.15 -10.03
CA HIS A 212 -10.44 -15.51 -11.34
C HIS A 212 -10.16 -14.30 -12.24
N ILE A 213 -9.65 -13.21 -11.65
CA ILE A 213 -9.34 -11.95 -12.33
C ILE A 213 -7.83 -11.84 -12.57
N GLN A 214 -7.42 -11.49 -13.79
CA GLN A 214 -6.01 -11.40 -14.17
C GLN A 214 -5.42 -9.98 -13.98
N ASN A 215 -6.24 -8.94 -14.12
CA ASN A 215 -5.78 -7.56 -13.99
C ASN A 215 -6.11 -7.03 -12.59
N PRO A 216 -5.10 -6.59 -11.80
CA PRO A 216 -5.33 -6.05 -10.46
C PRO A 216 -6.35 -4.90 -10.40
N GLY A 217 -6.42 -4.07 -11.43
CA GLY A 217 -7.39 -2.96 -11.48
C GLY A 217 -8.86 -3.41 -11.53
N ASP A 218 -9.12 -4.63 -11.99
CA ASP A 218 -10.48 -5.14 -12.16
C ASP A 218 -11.08 -5.72 -10.86
N VAL A 219 -10.27 -5.87 -9.79
CA VAL A 219 -10.78 -6.24 -8.46
C VAL A 219 -11.24 -5.03 -7.64
N GLU A 220 -11.01 -3.80 -8.12
CA GLU A 220 -11.42 -2.58 -7.45
C GLU A 220 -12.93 -2.55 -7.18
N GLY A 221 -13.32 -2.35 -5.91
CA GLY A 221 -14.70 -2.34 -5.46
C GLY A 221 -15.39 -3.70 -5.41
N LYS A 222 -14.69 -4.80 -5.72
CA LYS A 222 -15.27 -6.14 -5.61
C LYS A 222 -15.37 -6.58 -4.15
N ARG A 223 -16.50 -7.21 -3.82
CA ARG A 223 -16.65 -7.93 -2.55
C ARG A 223 -15.87 -9.24 -2.61
N ILE A 224 -15.12 -9.53 -1.56
CA ILE A 224 -14.41 -10.79 -1.40
C ILE A 224 -15.01 -11.61 -0.27
N MET A 225 -14.98 -12.91 -0.44
CA MET A 225 -15.53 -13.86 0.54
C MET A 225 -14.39 -14.46 1.36
N PRO A 226 -14.60 -14.69 2.66
CA PRO A 226 -13.64 -15.42 3.49
C PRO A 226 -13.62 -16.92 3.11
N ASN A 227 -12.58 -17.62 3.57
CA ASN A 227 -12.46 -19.08 3.50
C ASN A 227 -12.48 -19.69 2.09
N VAL A 228 -12.20 -18.92 1.04
CA VAL A 228 -12.02 -19.46 -0.31
C VAL A 228 -10.60 -19.99 -0.42
N PRO A 229 -10.39 -21.29 -0.72
CA PRO A 229 -9.04 -21.88 -0.84
C PRO A 229 -8.19 -21.19 -1.91
N VAL A 230 -6.91 -20.99 -1.61
CA VAL A 230 -5.94 -20.38 -2.52
C VAL A 230 -4.58 -21.07 -2.40
N GLU A 231 -3.78 -20.98 -3.47
CA GLU A 231 -2.51 -21.69 -3.57
C GLU A 231 -1.30 -20.77 -3.40
N GLN A 232 -1.38 -19.54 -3.93
CA GLN A 232 -0.25 -18.61 -3.91
C GLN A 232 0.04 -18.11 -2.49
N PRO A 233 1.30 -18.09 -2.03
CA PRO A 233 1.65 -17.61 -0.67
C PRO A 233 1.10 -16.21 -0.37
N ALA A 234 1.20 -15.27 -1.32
CA ALA A 234 0.66 -13.93 -1.11
C ALA A 234 -0.86 -13.93 -0.93
N SER A 235 -1.59 -14.80 -1.63
CA SER A 235 -3.03 -15.00 -1.46
C SER A 235 -3.36 -15.62 -0.12
N GLN A 236 -2.57 -16.56 0.38
CA GLN A 236 -2.76 -17.16 1.71
C GLN A 236 -2.66 -16.14 2.83
N ALA A 237 -1.72 -15.19 2.74
CA ALA A 237 -1.65 -14.08 3.69
C ALA A 237 -2.88 -13.17 3.61
N GLY A 238 -3.35 -12.85 2.41
CA GLY A 238 -4.58 -12.09 2.19
C GLY A 238 -5.83 -12.82 2.70
N GLN A 239 -5.92 -14.12 2.42
CA GLN A 239 -6.99 -15.00 2.92
C GLN A 239 -7.07 -14.97 4.44
N LEU A 240 -5.93 -15.17 5.11
CA LEU A 240 -5.91 -15.20 6.57
C LEU A 240 -6.37 -13.86 7.16
N LEU A 241 -5.89 -12.75 6.63
CA LEU A 241 -6.31 -11.41 7.07
C LEU A 241 -7.82 -11.21 6.87
N VAL A 242 -8.35 -11.53 5.69
CA VAL A 242 -9.80 -11.40 5.38
C VAL A 242 -10.64 -12.30 6.26
N ASN A 243 -10.20 -13.54 6.50
CA ASN A 243 -10.89 -14.48 7.39
C ASN A 243 -10.95 -13.94 8.82
N ARG A 244 -9.84 -13.46 9.36
CA ARG A 244 -9.77 -12.89 10.72
C ARG A 244 -10.67 -11.67 10.85
N LEU A 245 -10.60 -10.72 9.90
CA LEU A 245 -11.47 -9.54 9.89
C LEU A 245 -12.95 -9.89 9.84
N THR A 246 -13.32 -10.82 8.95
CA THR A 246 -14.73 -11.23 8.81
C THR A 246 -15.25 -11.94 10.06
N ASN A 247 -14.43 -12.78 10.70
CA ASN A 247 -14.81 -13.51 11.90
C ASN A 247 -14.91 -12.60 13.14
N ALA A 248 -14.03 -11.58 13.23
CA ALA A 248 -14.03 -10.66 14.38
C ALA A 248 -15.10 -9.55 14.26
N ILE A 249 -15.33 -9.02 13.06
CA ILE A 249 -16.11 -7.80 12.87
C ILE A 249 -17.48 -8.08 12.20
N HIS A 250 -17.64 -9.23 11.54
CA HIS A 250 -18.87 -9.66 10.88
C HIS A 250 -19.42 -8.72 9.80
N LEU A 251 -18.54 -7.99 9.11
CA LEU A 251 -18.89 -7.07 8.03
C LEU A 251 -18.37 -7.56 6.66
N PRO A 252 -19.05 -7.18 5.57
CA PRO A 252 -18.58 -7.48 4.22
C PRO A 252 -17.26 -6.75 3.92
N VAL A 253 -16.34 -7.42 3.23
CA VAL A 253 -15.03 -6.89 2.83
C VAL A 253 -15.02 -6.57 1.34
N TYR A 254 -14.65 -5.35 0.99
CA TYR A 254 -14.47 -4.88 -0.39
C TYR A 254 -13.01 -4.51 -0.63
N VAL A 255 -12.54 -4.72 -1.85
CA VAL A 255 -11.14 -4.47 -2.21
C VAL A 255 -10.94 -3.07 -2.76
N SER A 256 -9.87 -2.41 -2.32
CA SER A 256 -9.33 -1.24 -3.02
C SER A 256 -7.92 -1.53 -3.56
N THR A 257 -7.68 -1.09 -4.78
CA THR A 257 -6.35 -1.12 -5.43
C THR A 257 -5.60 0.21 -5.30
N TYR A 258 -6.26 1.18 -4.66
CA TYR A 258 -5.68 2.49 -4.37
C TYR A 258 -4.83 2.42 -3.09
N GLY A 259 -3.88 3.35 -2.96
CA GLY A 259 -2.96 3.43 -1.83
C GLY A 259 -2.14 4.71 -1.90
N ILE A 260 -0.93 4.73 -1.33
CA ILE A 260 -0.09 5.89 -1.10
C ILE A 260 0.14 6.77 -2.35
N ARG A 261 0.40 6.19 -3.53
CA ARG A 261 0.62 6.95 -4.78
C ARG A 261 -0.61 7.74 -5.20
N HIS A 262 -1.80 7.15 -5.05
CA HIS A 262 -3.05 7.83 -5.31
C HIS A 262 -3.27 9.00 -4.35
N GLY A 263 -3.01 8.78 -3.06
CA GLY A 263 -3.11 9.84 -2.05
C GLY A 263 -2.14 10.98 -2.28
N TRP A 264 -0.91 10.66 -2.69
CA TRP A 264 0.06 11.69 -3.07
C TRP A 264 -0.45 12.55 -4.24
N ILE A 265 -0.95 11.92 -5.30
CA ILE A 265 -1.53 12.61 -6.46
C ILE A 265 -2.68 13.53 -6.04
N PHE A 266 -3.61 13.03 -5.23
CA PHE A 266 -4.75 13.81 -4.76
C PHE A 266 -4.34 14.98 -3.87
N SER A 267 -3.36 14.78 -2.96
CA SER A 267 -2.88 15.83 -2.06
C SER A 267 -2.28 17.03 -2.82
N LYS A 268 -1.53 16.77 -3.90
CA LYS A 268 -0.91 17.84 -4.70
C LYS A 268 -1.93 18.56 -5.59
N ASN A 269 -2.96 17.87 -6.08
CA ASN A 269 -4.02 18.46 -6.88
C ASN A 269 -4.96 19.37 -6.05
N THR A 270 -5.05 19.16 -4.74
CA THR A 270 -5.86 20.00 -3.84
C THR A 270 -5.13 21.25 -3.33
N GLN A 271 -3.79 21.27 -3.34
CA GLN A 271 -2.99 22.43 -2.95
C GLN A 271 -2.83 23.47 -4.07
N GLY A 272 -3.24 23.17 -5.29
CA GLY A 272 -3.19 24.07 -6.47
C GLY A 272 -4.49 24.79 -6.78
N LYS A 273 -5.48 24.73 -5.92
CA LYS A 273 -6.72 25.49 -5.97
C LYS A 273 -6.81 26.43 -4.76
#